data_8d8fc04655e2541ce18b693562ecbcfa
#
_entry.id   8d8fc04655e2541ce18b693562ecbcfa
#
_cell.length_a   1.000
_cell.length_b   1.000
_cell.length_c   1.000
_cell.angle_alpha   90.00
_cell.angle_beta   90.00
_cell.angle_gamma   90.00
#
_symmetry.space_group_name_H-M   'P 1'
#
loop_
_entity.id
_entity.type
_entity.pdbx_description
1 polymer ?
#
loop_
_entity_poly.entity_id
_entity_poly.type
_entity_poly.pdbx_seq_one_letter_code
_entity_poly.pdbx_strand_id
1 'polypeptide(L)'
;LIVFDKEDKGPKKKVLDVREQEVYVGELPLMTERGTFLINGTERVVVSQLHRSPGASFTHDKGRTHASGKVLYSARIIPYRGSWLDFEFDARDILYVRIDRRRKMPATILLKAFGYSTDDLLRMYYPVEEIRVSKGKLYRKLDPEIHHGLKCSTEVMEKGGKDPLVREGAKLTKVLIAKLKAAGIKEIPVTPAELVGRAVLTELVDSGKKQSLAEKNQRLTEEILEKILDSDIEEFKVIYLDTTNATLVILDTLDMERTGSKEEAMVEIYRRLRPGETPSVETARALFDNLFLSPKRYDLSPVGRLKLNKKLGLDFALEQRTLTAQDIVEVVRYLVNLKIGRGEIDDIDHLGNRRVRSVGELLENQFRLGLVRMERSIKERMNLLDMETVLPHDLINAKPVVAAVKEFFSSSQLSQFMDQTNPLAEITHKRRLSALGPGGLTRERAGFEVRDVHPSHYSRICPIETPEGPNIGLITSLATYARINEFGFIEAPYRKVVKGRVSDELEYLSAIEGDKYIIAQANSKVDTSGRLVSETVSARSAGDFITATPDKIEYMDVAPSQVVSVAA
;
A
#
# COMPACT_ATOMS: atom_id res chain seq x y z
N LEU A 1 33.95 -13.89 17.51
CA LEU A 1 33.28 -14.35 18.73
C LEU A 1 33.78 -13.51 19.89
N ILE A 2 32.85 -12.84 20.59
CA ILE A 2 33.15 -12.05 21.79
C ILE A 2 32.60 -12.82 22.99
N VAL A 3 33.51 -13.17 23.91
CA VAL A 3 33.15 -13.91 25.13
C VAL A 3 33.03 -12.90 26.29
N PHE A 4 31.87 -12.89 26.92
CA PHE A 4 31.56 -12.03 28.07
C PHE A 4 31.63 -12.80 29.38
N ASP A 5 32.02 -12.11 30.45
CA ASP A 5 31.98 -12.66 31.80
C ASP A 5 30.50 -12.93 32.21
N LYS A 6 30.22 -14.16 32.64
CA LYS A 6 28.89 -14.58 33.09
C LYS A 6 28.50 -13.99 34.46
N GLU A 7 29.47 -13.67 35.27
CA GLU A 7 29.27 -13.16 36.64
C GLU A 7 29.00 -11.65 36.67
N ASP A 8 29.40 -10.93 35.61
CA ASP A 8 29.19 -9.50 35.52
C ASP A 8 27.77 -9.17 35.08
N LYS A 9 26.97 -8.69 36.03
CA LYS A 9 25.56 -8.23 35.84
C LYS A 9 25.45 -6.75 35.47
N GLY A 10 26.59 -6.05 35.26
CA GLY A 10 26.59 -4.63 34.92
C GLY A 10 26.02 -4.30 33.53
N PRO A 11 25.63 -3.06 33.28
CA PRO A 11 25.10 -2.63 31.97
C PRO A 11 26.13 -2.72 30.83
N LYS A 12 27.43 -2.73 31.16
CA LYS A 12 28.54 -3.03 30.24
C LYS A 12 29.24 -4.30 30.70
N LYS A 13 28.86 -5.44 30.12
CA LYS A 13 29.48 -6.73 30.42
C LYS A 13 30.96 -6.71 30.09
N LYS A 14 31.80 -7.19 30.99
CA LYS A 14 33.24 -7.31 30.79
C LYS A 14 33.54 -8.31 29.69
N VAL A 15 34.28 -7.92 28.68
CA VAL A 15 34.78 -8.80 27.61
C VAL A 15 35.96 -9.59 28.19
N LEU A 16 35.84 -10.92 28.18
CA LEU A 16 36.90 -11.82 28.60
C LEU A 16 37.89 -12.13 27.47
N ASP A 17 37.33 -12.40 26.28
CA ASP A 17 38.13 -12.80 25.14
C ASP A 17 37.46 -12.39 23.81
N VAL A 18 38.27 -12.11 22.78
CA VAL A 18 37.84 -11.83 21.41
C VAL A 18 38.54 -12.79 20.48
N ARG A 19 37.79 -13.70 19.86
CA ARG A 19 38.33 -14.70 18.93
C ARG A 19 37.90 -14.36 17.52
N GLU A 20 38.87 -14.13 16.65
CA GLU A 20 38.67 -13.86 15.23
C GLU A 20 39.25 -15.00 14.41
N GLN A 21 38.46 -15.46 13.42
CA GLN A 21 38.88 -16.54 12.54
C GLN A 21 38.13 -16.42 11.21
N GLU A 22 38.85 -16.63 10.11
CA GLU A 22 38.20 -16.82 8.80
C GLU A 22 37.57 -18.22 8.73
N VAL A 23 36.29 -18.24 8.33
CA VAL A 23 35.53 -19.49 8.21
C VAL A 23 35.04 -19.64 6.79
N TYR A 24 35.31 -20.77 6.18
CA TYR A 24 34.82 -21.09 4.85
C TYR A 24 33.31 -21.29 4.87
N VAL A 25 32.57 -20.47 4.12
CA VAL A 25 31.10 -20.51 4.06
C VAL A 25 30.59 -21.31 2.86
N GLY A 26 31.42 -21.55 1.85
CA GLY A 26 31.05 -22.32 0.67
C GLY A 26 31.39 -21.59 -0.63
N GLU A 27 31.00 -22.19 -1.74
CA GLU A 27 31.19 -21.66 -3.09
C GLU A 27 29.86 -21.12 -3.63
N LEU A 28 29.93 -19.98 -4.32
CA LEU A 28 28.82 -19.40 -5.06
C LEU A 28 29.10 -19.57 -6.55
N PRO A 29 28.13 -20.06 -7.36
CA PRO A 29 28.28 -20.08 -8.81
C PRO A 29 28.52 -18.67 -9.34
N LEU A 30 29.58 -18.50 -10.11
CA LEU A 30 29.91 -17.24 -10.77
C LEU A 30 29.14 -17.11 -12.08
N MET A 31 28.59 -15.95 -12.35
CA MET A 31 27.98 -15.64 -13.64
C MET A 31 29.07 -15.51 -14.70
N THR A 32 28.90 -16.18 -15.83
CA THR A 32 29.78 -16.04 -16.99
C THR A 32 29.58 -14.66 -17.65
N GLU A 33 30.52 -14.26 -18.51
CA GLU A 33 30.42 -13.02 -19.31
C GLU A 33 29.17 -12.99 -20.21
N ARG A 34 28.61 -14.18 -20.53
CA ARG A 34 27.40 -14.33 -21.33
C ARG A 34 26.10 -14.29 -20.51
N GLY A 35 26.18 -14.07 -19.19
CA GLY A 35 25.00 -14.02 -18.30
C GLY A 35 24.42 -15.39 -17.94
N THR A 36 25.21 -16.46 -18.02
CA THR A 36 24.82 -17.83 -17.69
C THR A 36 25.55 -18.33 -16.44
N PHE A 37 25.12 -19.48 -15.93
CA PHE A 37 25.75 -20.16 -14.80
C PHE A 37 26.09 -21.60 -15.20
N LEU A 38 27.28 -22.05 -14.86
CA LEU A 38 27.70 -23.42 -15.08
C LEU A 38 27.38 -24.27 -13.82
N ILE A 39 26.38 -25.11 -13.90
CA ILE A 39 25.90 -25.92 -12.78
C ILE A 39 25.93 -27.40 -13.17
N ASN A 40 26.70 -28.22 -12.44
CA ASN A 40 26.86 -29.64 -12.71
C ASN A 40 27.22 -29.95 -14.17
N GLY A 41 28.09 -29.14 -14.80
CA GLY A 41 28.52 -29.31 -16.17
C GLY A 41 27.52 -28.83 -17.24
N THR A 42 26.40 -28.24 -16.84
CA THR A 42 25.39 -27.70 -17.76
C THR A 42 25.26 -26.19 -17.64
N GLU A 43 25.09 -25.51 -18.74
CA GLU A 43 24.87 -24.07 -18.81
C GLU A 43 23.39 -23.77 -18.51
N ARG A 44 23.15 -22.91 -17.50
CA ARG A 44 21.82 -22.53 -17.07
C ARG A 44 21.62 -21.03 -17.12
N VAL A 45 20.39 -20.63 -17.43
CA VAL A 45 19.94 -19.24 -17.40
C VAL A 45 18.92 -19.07 -16.28
N VAL A 46 19.09 -18.06 -15.44
CA VAL A 46 18.09 -17.67 -14.46
C VAL A 46 17.17 -16.64 -15.10
N VAL A 47 15.93 -17.06 -15.35
CA VAL A 47 14.89 -16.20 -15.95
C VAL A 47 14.39 -15.19 -14.94
N SER A 48 14.30 -13.93 -15.34
CA SER A 48 13.75 -12.86 -14.49
C SER A 48 12.28 -13.09 -14.20
N GLN A 49 11.86 -12.78 -12.98
CA GLN A 49 10.48 -12.97 -12.52
C GLN A 49 9.71 -11.64 -12.53
N LEU A 50 8.54 -11.65 -13.17
CA LEU A 50 7.60 -10.53 -13.11
C LEU A 50 6.59 -10.78 -11.98
N HIS A 51 6.61 -9.95 -10.93
CA HIS A 51 5.75 -10.12 -9.77
C HIS A 51 5.10 -8.80 -9.36
N ARG A 52 4.10 -8.88 -8.47
CA ARG A 52 3.46 -7.68 -7.92
C ARG A 52 4.46 -6.87 -7.10
N SER A 53 4.54 -5.56 -7.35
CA SER A 53 5.43 -4.66 -6.62
C SER A 53 5.03 -4.58 -5.14
N PRO A 54 6.01 -4.50 -4.20
CA PRO A 54 5.72 -4.10 -2.83
C PRO A 54 5.06 -2.72 -2.79
N GLY A 55 4.29 -2.46 -1.73
CA GLY A 55 3.57 -1.22 -1.52
C GLY A 55 2.11 -1.45 -1.15
N ALA A 56 1.26 -0.41 -1.26
CA ALA A 56 -0.19 -0.54 -1.07
C ALA A 56 -0.89 -0.71 -2.41
N SER A 57 -1.89 -1.57 -2.45
CA SER A 57 -2.75 -1.82 -3.61
C SER A 57 -4.22 -1.77 -3.19
N PHE A 58 -5.02 -1.01 -3.92
CA PHE A 58 -6.44 -0.80 -3.67
C PHE A 58 -7.27 -1.42 -4.78
N THR A 59 -8.19 -2.29 -4.43
CA THR A 59 -9.02 -3.05 -5.38
C THR A 59 -10.46 -3.14 -4.92
N HIS A 60 -11.34 -3.70 -5.75
CA HIS A 60 -12.70 -4.05 -5.40
C HIS A 60 -13.09 -5.39 -5.98
N ASP A 61 -14.15 -5.99 -5.47
CA ASP A 61 -14.67 -7.30 -5.88
C ASP A 61 -15.60 -7.26 -7.10
N LYS A 62 -15.84 -6.09 -7.70
CA LYS A 62 -16.80 -5.86 -8.79
C LYS A 62 -18.24 -6.29 -8.42
N GLY A 63 -18.58 -6.31 -7.13
CA GLY A 63 -19.90 -6.72 -6.62
C GLY A 63 -20.21 -8.22 -6.75
N ARG A 64 -19.18 -9.05 -6.94
CA ARG A 64 -19.37 -10.52 -7.16
C ARG A 64 -19.50 -11.30 -5.85
N THR A 65 -18.98 -10.78 -4.75
CA THR A 65 -18.87 -11.51 -3.48
C THR A 65 -20.18 -11.54 -2.71
N HIS A 66 -21.03 -10.52 -2.84
CA HIS A 66 -22.28 -10.42 -2.09
C HIS A 66 -23.50 -10.44 -3.01
N ALA A 67 -24.54 -11.16 -2.61
CA ALA A 67 -25.78 -11.34 -3.39
C ALA A 67 -26.50 -10.03 -3.75
N SER A 68 -26.29 -8.94 -2.97
CA SER A 68 -26.87 -7.62 -3.26
C SER A 68 -26.18 -6.85 -4.39
N GLY A 69 -25.09 -7.37 -4.96
CA GLY A 69 -24.28 -6.65 -5.94
C GLY A 69 -23.48 -5.46 -5.38
N LYS A 70 -23.43 -5.30 -4.05
CA LYS A 70 -22.67 -4.23 -3.39
C LYS A 70 -21.19 -4.39 -3.65
N VAL A 71 -20.55 -3.33 -4.14
CA VAL A 71 -19.11 -3.31 -4.39
C VAL A 71 -18.36 -3.19 -3.05
N LEU A 72 -17.52 -4.18 -2.77
CA LEU A 72 -16.69 -4.22 -1.58
C LEU A 72 -15.26 -3.83 -1.95
N TYR A 73 -14.81 -2.72 -1.39
CA TYR A 73 -13.44 -2.25 -1.57
C TYR A 73 -12.48 -2.95 -0.61
N SER A 74 -11.26 -3.15 -1.05
CA SER A 74 -10.20 -3.73 -0.25
C SER A 74 -8.86 -3.04 -0.52
N ALA A 75 -7.99 -3.04 0.49
CA ALA A 75 -6.63 -2.57 0.36
C ALA A 75 -5.67 -3.66 0.86
N ARG A 76 -4.52 -3.78 0.22
CA ARG A 76 -3.48 -4.72 0.60
C ARG A 76 -2.14 -4.03 0.68
N ILE A 77 -1.46 -4.16 1.82
CA ILE A 77 -0.06 -3.76 1.97
C ILE A 77 0.79 -5.00 1.77
N ILE A 78 1.64 -4.95 0.74
CA ILE A 78 2.55 -6.03 0.36
C ILE A 78 3.97 -5.56 0.67
N PRO A 79 4.65 -6.11 1.69
CA PRO A 79 6.07 -5.84 1.92
C PRO A 79 6.93 -6.62 0.93
N TYR A 80 8.17 -6.21 0.76
CA TYR A 80 9.18 -7.02 0.10
C TYR A 80 9.46 -8.30 0.90
N ARG A 81 9.49 -8.15 2.24
CA ARG A 81 9.66 -9.23 3.21
C ARG A 81 8.89 -8.91 4.49
N GLY A 82 8.06 -9.83 4.97
CA GLY A 82 7.28 -9.67 6.18
C GLY A 82 5.82 -10.05 6.00
N SER A 83 5.02 -9.74 6.99
CA SER A 83 3.60 -10.08 7.02
C SER A 83 2.76 -9.14 6.15
N TRP A 84 1.84 -9.72 5.42
CA TRP A 84 0.87 -9.00 4.60
C TRP A 84 -0.26 -8.45 5.46
N LEU A 85 -0.76 -7.27 5.09
CA LEU A 85 -1.97 -6.68 5.67
C LEU A 85 -3.04 -6.54 4.59
N ASP A 86 -4.17 -7.20 4.81
CA ASP A 86 -5.35 -7.10 3.94
C ASP A 86 -6.46 -6.38 4.70
N PHE A 87 -6.90 -5.22 4.21
CA PHE A 87 -8.06 -4.48 4.71
C PHE A 87 -9.24 -4.76 3.81
N GLU A 88 -10.39 -5.11 4.37
CA GLU A 88 -11.59 -5.44 3.61
C GLU A 88 -12.86 -4.91 4.28
N PHE A 89 -13.79 -4.38 3.49
CA PHE A 89 -15.13 -4.10 3.97
C PHE A 89 -15.98 -5.35 3.96
N ASP A 90 -16.87 -5.46 4.92
CA ASP A 90 -17.97 -6.42 4.85
C ASP A 90 -19.24 -5.78 4.24
N ALA A 91 -20.29 -6.59 4.09
CA ALA A 91 -21.58 -6.12 3.56
C ALA A 91 -22.26 -5.07 4.44
N ARG A 92 -21.90 -5.00 5.74
CA ARG A 92 -22.42 -4.03 6.73
C ARG A 92 -21.57 -2.77 6.82
N ASP A 93 -20.56 -2.62 5.94
CA ASP A 93 -19.62 -1.52 5.90
C ASP A 93 -18.64 -1.45 7.09
N ILE A 94 -18.46 -2.53 7.80
CA ILE A 94 -17.47 -2.65 8.85
C ILE A 94 -16.12 -2.96 8.23
N LEU A 95 -15.08 -2.24 8.66
CA LEU A 95 -13.72 -2.42 8.15
C LEU A 95 -12.97 -3.46 8.98
N TYR A 96 -12.54 -4.52 8.31
CA TYR A 96 -11.74 -5.58 8.89
C TYR A 96 -10.31 -5.56 8.36
N VAL A 97 -9.39 -6.10 9.16
CA VAL A 97 -8.01 -6.38 8.75
C VAL A 97 -7.68 -7.85 8.96
N ARG A 98 -6.89 -8.40 8.04
CA ARG A 98 -6.26 -9.74 8.16
C ARG A 98 -4.75 -9.58 8.10
N ILE A 99 -4.07 -10.29 8.97
CA ILE A 99 -2.61 -10.42 8.96
C ILE A 99 -2.29 -11.80 8.39
N ASP A 100 -1.46 -11.85 7.33
CA ASP A 100 -1.09 -13.10 6.63
C ASP A 100 -2.29 -14.00 6.28
N ARG A 101 -3.40 -13.39 5.85
CA ARG A 101 -4.65 -14.08 5.51
C ARG A 101 -5.26 -14.93 6.64
N ARG A 102 -4.88 -14.66 7.89
CA ARG A 102 -5.46 -15.30 9.08
C ARG A 102 -6.88 -14.77 9.35
N ARG A 103 -7.43 -15.09 10.54
CA ARG A 103 -8.78 -14.64 10.91
C ARG A 103 -8.90 -13.13 10.89
N LYS A 104 -9.97 -12.61 10.32
CA LYS A 104 -10.25 -11.17 10.29
C LYS A 104 -10.55 -10.62 11.68
N MET A 105 -10.20 -9.37 11.89
CA MET A 105 -10.49 -8.59 13.09
C MET A 105 -10.82 -7.14 12.69
N PRO A 106 -11.56 -6.38 13.51
CA PRO A 106 -11.80 -4.96 13.26
C PRO A 106 -10.48 -4.21 13.04
N ALA A 107 -10.43 -3.37 12.01
CA ALA A 107 -9.20 -2.66 11.64
C ALA A 107 -8.74 -1.67 12.71
N THR A 108 -9.67 -1.18 13.53
CA THR A 108 -9.41 -0.28 14.66
C THR A 108 -8.54 -0.92 15.74
N ILE A 109 -8.60 -2.24 15.93
CA ILE A 109 -7.68 -2.97 16.83
C ILE A 109 -6.22 -2.79 16.38
N LEU A 110 -5.96 -2.89 15.06
CA LEU A 110 -4.62 -2.66 14.53
C LEU A 110 -4.16 -1.22 14.75
N LEU A 111 -5.03 -0.24 14.50
CA LEU A 111 -4.75 1.19 14.73
C LEU A 111 -4.44 1.47 16.21
N LYS A 112 -5.22 0.88 17.15
CA LYS A 112 -4.95 0.99 18.59
C LYS A 112 -3.63 0.34 18.99
N ALA A 113 -3.28 -0.81 18.41
CA ALA A 113 -1.99 -1.46 18.65
C ALA A 113 -0.81 -0.60 18.19
N PHE A 114 -0.97 0.20 17.13
CA PHE A 114 0.02 1.22 16.73
C PHE A 114 0.07 2.43 17.66
N GLY A 115 -0.89 2.59 18.57
CA GLY A 115 -0.87 3.58 19.65
C GLY A 115 -1.90 4.70 19.55
N TYR A 116 -2.87 4.62 18.65
CA TYR A 116 -3.96 5.59 18.57
C TYR A 116 -5.07 5.25 19.55
N SER A 117 -5.55 6.24 20.30
CA SER A 117 -6.75 6.11 21.13
C SER A 117 -8.03 6.21 20.28
N THR A 118 -9.15 5.81 20.86
CA THR A 118 -10.47 5.99 20.20
C THR A 118 -10.73 7.46 19.84
N ASP A 119 -10.35 8.40 20.72
CA ASP A 119 -10.50 9.84 20.49
C ASP A 119 -9.63 10.31 19.31
N ASP A 120 -8.37 9.84 19.23
CA ASP A 120 -7.48 10.16 18.11
C ASP A 120 -8.08 9.68 16.80
N LEU A 121 -8.60 8.45 16.75
CA LEU A 121 -9.21 7.89 15.56
C LEU A 121 -10.44 8.68 15.11
N LEU A 122 -11.31 9.05 16.05
CA LEU A 122 -12.49 9.85 15.70
C LEU A 122 -12.09 11.24 15.16
N ARG A 123 -11.11 11.91 15.75
CA ARG A 123 -10.62 13.22 15.27
C ARG A 123 -9.87 13.14 13.94
N MET A 124 -9.20 12.03 13.66
CA MET A 124 -8.46 11.83 12.41
C MET A 124 -9.36 11.58 11.20
N TYR A 125 -10.47 10.88 11.39
CA TYR A 125 -11.36 10.48 10.30
C TYR A 125 -12.60 11.34 10.17
N TYR A 126 -12.98 12.09 11.22
CA TYR A 126 -14.17 12.95 11.22
C TYR A 126 -13.81 14.38 11.62
N PRO A 127 -14.35 15.39 10.92
CA PRO A 127 -14.29 16.76 11.39
C PRO A 127 -15.02 16.90 12.75
N VAL A 128 -14.58 17.85 13.55
CA VAL A 128 -15.19 18.15 14.86
C VAL A 128 -16.11 19.33 14.74
N GLU A 129 -17.31 19.20 15.27
CA GLU A 129 -18.34 20.24 15.29
C GLU A 129 -18.61 20.67 16.73
N GLU A 130 -18.76 21.99 16.94
CA GLU A 130 -19.14 22.57 18.22
C GLU A 130 -20.64 22.87 18.23
N ILE A 131 -21.35 22.30 19.20
CA ILE A 131 -22.78 22.49 19.41
C ILE A 131 -22.98 23.29 20.70
N ARG A 132 -23.74 24.38 20.61
CA ARG A 132 -24.11 25.19 21.73
C ARG A 132 -25.57 24.93 22.09
N VAL A 133 -25.83 24.84 23.38
CA VAL A 133 -27.18 24.70 23.95
C VAL A 133 -27.63 26.06 24.47
N SER A 134 -28.76 26.57 24.02
CA SER A 134 -29.31 27.84 24.52
C SER A 134 -30.83 27.80 24.50
N LYS A 135 -31.45 28.08 25.63
CA LYS A 135 -32.93 28.15 25.81
C LYS A 135 -33.66 26.90 25.26
N GLY A 136 -33.13 25.71 25.56
CA GLY A 136 -33.73 24.44 25.10
C GLY A 136 -33.63 24.19 23.60
N LYS A 137 -32.70 24.89 22.90
CA LYS A 137 -32.40 24.72 21.49
C LYS A 137 -30.92 24.48 21.24
N LEU A 138 -30.62 23.69 20.21
CA LEU A 138 -29.25 23.36 19.79
C LEU A 138 -28.83 24.26 18.62
N TYR A 139 -27.62 24.79 18.69
CA TYR A 139 -27.03 25.64 17.66
C TYR A 139 -25.68 25.10 17.26
N ARG A 140 -25.42 25.10 15.98
CA ARG A 140 -24.18 24.67 15.35
C ARG A 140 -23.35 25.89 15.00
N LYS A 141 -22.09 25.92 15.38
CA LYS A 141 -21.14 26.95 14.99
C LYS A 141 -20.74 26.77 13.52
N LEU A 142 -20.94 27.82 12.70
CA LEU A 142 -20.68 27.75 11.25
C LEU A 142 -19.21 27.69 10.91
N ASP A 143 -18.78 26.59 10.26
CA ASP A 143 -17.48 26.44 9.63
C ASP A 143 -17.66 26.20 8.11
N PRO A 144 -17.09 27.08 7.24
CA PRO A 144 -17.24 26.94 5.79
C PRO A 144 -16.62 25.68 5.21
N GLU A 145 -15.59 25.14 5.84
CA GLU A 145 -14.89 23.95 5.35
C GLU A 145 -15.68 22.68 5.63
N ILE A 146 -16.34 22.63 6.79
CA ILE A 146 -17.09 21.46 7.25
C ILE A 146 -18.52 21.45 6.71
N HIS A 147 -19.19 22.61 6.73
CA HIS A 147 -20.64 22.70 6.46
C HIS A 147 -20.99 23.02 5.00
N HIS A 148 -20.01 23.04 4.09
CA HIS A 148 -20.29 23.21 2.66
C HIS A 148 -21.10 22.03 2.12
N GLY A 149 -22.26 22.34 1.54
CA GLY A 149 -23.17 21.32 0.98
C GLY A 149 -24.22 20.80 1.97
N LEU A 150 -24.12 21.15 3.26
CA LEU A 150 -25.13 20.80 4.27
C LEU A 150 -26.48 21.41 3.90
N LYS A 151 -27.56 20.63 4.06
CA LYS A 151 -28.93 21.15 3.96
C LYS A 151 -29.36 21.68 5.32
N CYS A 152 -29.87 22.89 5.37
CA CYS A 152 -30.43 23.47 6.59
C CYS A 152 -31.76 22.81 6.93
N SER A 153 -31.89 22.29 8.14
CA SER A 153 -33.16 21.69 8.64
C SER A 153 -34.15 22.71 9.17
N THR A 154 -33.73 23.95 9.31
CA THR A 154 -34.56 25.03 9.82
C THR A 154 -34.25 26.34 9.09
N GLU A 155 -35.21 27.25 9.04
CA GLU A 155 -35.00 28.58 8.49
C GLU A 155 -34.04 29.41 9.34
N VAL A 156 -33.14 30.15 8.70
CA VAL A 156 -32.23 31.07 9.37
C VAL A 156 -32.66 32.52 9.05
N MET A 157 -33.14 33.19 10.07
CA MET A 157 -33.62 34.59 9.94
C MET A 157 -32.50 35.60 10.13
N GLU A 158 -32.56 36.74 9.43
CA GLU A 158 -31.70 37.87 9.70
C GLU A 158 -32.09 38.54 11.03
N LYS A 159 -31.11 39.07 11.78
CA LYS A 159 -31.40 39.83 13.00
C LYS A 159 -32.22 41.09 12.68
N GLY A 160 -33.55 41.03 12.93
CA GLY A 160 -34.46 42.13 12.68
C GLY A 160 -35.09 42.13 11.29
N GLY A 161 -34.81 41.18 10.40
CA GLY A 161 -35.44 41.01 9.09
C GLY A 161 -36.72 40.17 9.15
N LYS A 162 -37.63 40.39 8.20
CA LYS A 162 -38.84 39.57 8.04
C LYS A 162 -38.65 38.41 7.07
N ASP A 163 -37.60 38.43 6.25
CA ASP A 163 -37.33 37.41 5.25
C ASP A 163 -36.21 36.46 5.74
N PRO A 164 -36.33 35.14 5.51
CA PRO A 164 -35.29 34.18 5.87
C PRO A 164 -34.11 34.32 4.92
N LEU A 165 -32.89 34.46 5.48
CA LEU A 165 -31.62 34.44 4.72
C LEU A 165 -31.35 33.03 4.14
N VAL A 166 -31.79 32.02 4.84
CA VAL A 166 -31.69 30.62 4.37
C VAL A 166 -33.03 29.95 4.65
N ARG A 167 -33.63 29.36 3.62
CA ARG A 167 -34.86 28.59 3.74
C ARG A 167 -34.55 27.17 4.21
N GLU A 168 -35.51 26.54 4.86
CA GLU A 168 -35.45 25.12 5.16
C GLU A 168 -35.18 24.28 3.90
N GLY A 169 -34.30 23.28 3.98
CA GLY A 169 -33.86 22.43 2.87
C GLY A 169 -32.84 23.05 1.92
N ALA A 170 -32.50 24.32 2.08
CA ALA A 170 -31.50 24.98 1.22
C ALA A 170 -30.08 24.46 1.54
N LYS A 171 -29.27 24.21 0.50
CA LYS A 171 -27.87 23.81 0.64
C LYS A 171 -27.00 25.01 0.99
N LEU A 172 -26.17 24.88 2.01
CA LEU A 172 -25.16 25.86 2.39
C LEU A 172 -24.01 25.85 1.38
N THR A 173 -23.97 26.85 0.50
CA THR A 173 -22.82 27.06 -0.39
C THR A 173 -21.77 27.93 0.33
N LYS A 174 -20.49 27.88 -0.12
CA LYS A 174 -19.43 28.75 0.44
C LYS A 174 -19.81 30.23 0.41
N VAL A 175 -20.48 30.65 -0.66
CA VAL A 175 -20.98 32.04 -0.83
C VAL A 175 -22.07 32.37 0.20
N LEU A 176 -22.99 31.41 0.45
CA LEU A 176 -24.07 31.58 1.42
C LEU A 176 -23.53 31.65 2.85
N ILE A 177 -22.58 30.77 3.19
CA ILE A 177 -21.91 30.78 4.49
C ILE A 177 -21.15 32.10 4.72
N ALA A 178 -20.46 32.60 3.68
CA ALA A 178 -19.80 33.90 3.76
C ALA A 178 -20.82 35.06 3.97
N LYS A 179 -21.97 35.02 3.31
CA LYS A 179 -23.08 36.00 3.52
C LYS A 179 -23.63 35.93 4.94
N LEU A 180 -23.86 34.70 5.47
CA LEU A 180 -24.32 34.53 6.85
C LEU A 180 -23.31 35.09 7.87
N LYS A 181 -22.00 34.84 7.67
CA LYS A 181 -20.96 35.41 8.53
C LYS A 181 -20.89 36.93 8.43
N ALA A 182 -21.05 37.52 7.23
CA ALA A 182 -21.11 38.96 7.02
C ALA A 182 -22.33 39.61 7.68
N ALA A 183 -23.47 38.90 7.72
CA ALA A 183 -24.68 39.32 8.46
C ALA A 183 -24.56 39.11 9.98
N GLY A 184 -23.41 38.72 10.50
CA GLY A 184 -23.15 38.50 11.93
C GLY A 184 -23.75 37.22 12.50
N ILE A 185 -24.21 36.30 11.65
CA ILE A 185 -24.75 35.00 12.04
C ILE A 185 -23.59 34.01 12.07
N LYS A 186 -23.15 33.66 13.28
CA LYS A 186 -22.05 32.70 13.52
C LYS A 186 -22.54 31.30 13.81
N GLU A 187 -23.80 31.13 14.16
CA GLU A 187 -24.43 29.90 14.59
C GLU A 187 -25.75 29.70 13.86
N ILE A 188 -26.08 28.47 13.52
CA ILE A 188 -27.37 28.08 12.93
C ILE A 188 -28.05 27.04 13.80
N PRO A 189 -29.39 27.03 13.89
CA PRO A 189 -30.11 26.04 14.68
C PRO A 189 -29.96 24.64 14.06
N VAL A 190 -29.95 23.63 14.92
CA VAL A 190 -29.82 22.21 14.60
C VAL A 190 -30.92 21.43 15.29
N THR A 191 -31.52 20.50 14.57
CA THR A 191 -32.52 19.61 15.17
C THR A 191 -31.82 18.46 15.92
N PRO A 192 -32.39 17.95 17.04
CA PRO A 192 -31.84 16.79 17.74
C PRO A 192 -31.66 15.58 16.79
N ALA A 193 -32.58 15.36 15.88
CA ALA A 193 -32.52 14.26 14.91
C ALA A 193 -31.24 14.26 14.05
N GLU A 194 -30.63 15.44 13.75
CA GLU A 194 -29.37 15.54 13.03
C GLU A 194 -28.15 15.09 13.86
N LEU A 195 -28.25 15.08 15.19
CA LEU A 195 -27.17 14.74 16.08
C LEU A 195 -27.25 13.29 16.58
N VAL A 196 -28.39 12.62 16.39
CA VAL A 196 -28.54 11.20 16.74
C VAL A 196 -27.54 10.34 15.98
N GLY A 197 -26.89 9.42 16.69
CA GLY A 197 -25.87 8.52 16.14
C GLY A 197 -24.46 9.10 16.01
N ARG A 198 -24.26 10.39 16.28
CA ARG A 198 -22.92 11.02 16.32
C ARG A 198 -22.24 10.74 17.65
N ALA A 199 -20.93 10.61 17.65
CA ALA A 199 -20.16 10.43 18.87
C ALA A 199 -19.79 11.78 19.52
N VAL A 200 -20.01 11.88 20.81
CA VAL A 200 -19.54 13.02 21.62
C VAL A 200 -18.07 12.84 21.97
N LEU A 201 -17.27 13.92 21.86
CA LEU A 201 -15.82 13.85 22.05
C LEU A 201 -15.36 14.21 23.47
N THR A 202 -16.28 14.69 24.30
CA THR A 202 -16.04 15.05 25.71
C THR A 202 -17.06 14.36 26.58
N GLU A 203 -16.69 14.01 27.80
CA GLU A 203 -17.65 13.54 28.76
C GLU A 203 -18.63 14.67 29.10
N LEU A 204 -19.93 14.37 29.09
CA LEU A 204 -20.99 15.33 29.38
C LEU A 204 -21.51 15.05 30.78
N VAL A 205 -21.20 15.98 31.69
CA VAL A 205 -21.64 15.92 33.10
C VAL A 205 -22.56 17.10 33.37
N ASP A 206 -23.74 16.82 33.84
CA ASP A 206 -24.66 17.84 34.39
C ASP A 206 -24.11 18.34 35.72
N SER A 207 -23.63 19.57 35.75
CA SER A 207 -23.06 20.19 36.97
C SER A 207 -24.09 20.38 38.07
N GLY A 208 -25.36 20.58 37.71
CA GLY A 208 -26.46 20.77 38.68
C GLY A 208 -26.87 19.49 39.39
N LYS A 209 -26.90 18.37 38.65
CA LYS A 209 -27.33 17.05 39.16
C LYS A 209 -26.18 16.11 39.50
N LYS A 210 -24.91 16.50 39.21
CA LYS A 210 -23.70 15.65 39.31
C LYS A 210 -23.85 14.28 38.68
N GLN A 211 -24.58 14.21 37.56
CA GLN A 211 -24.83 12.99 36.82
C GLN A 211 -24.11 13.03 35.48
N SER A 212 -23.37 11.97 35.14
CA SER A 212 -22.84 11.81 33.78
C SER A 212 -23.99 11.48 32.82
N LEU A 213 -24.21 12.33 31.81
CA LEU A 213 -25.24 12.18 30.79
C LEU A 213 -24.75 11.36 29.60
N ALA A 214 -23.49 11.51 29.26
CA ALA A 214 -22.84 10.72 28.21
C ALA A 214 -21.34 10.59 28.50
N GLU A 215 -20.81 9.39 28.30
CA GLU A 215 -19.38 9.12 28.39
C GLU A 215 -18.65 9.66 27.14
N LYS A 216 -17.35 9.88 27.26
CA LYS A 216 -16.51 10.28 26.15
C LYS A 216 -16.57 9.23 25.03
N ASN A 217 -16.73 9.67 23.78
CA ASN A 217 -16.87 8.86 22.56
C ASN A 217 -18.15 8.02 22.49
N GLN A 218 -19.11 8.25 23.37
CA GLN A 218 -20.42 7.61 23.31
C GLN A 218 -21.27 8.19 22.19
N ARG A 219 -22.10 7.34 21.55
CA ARG A 219 -23.09 7.80 20.55
C ARG A 219 -24.25 8.51 21.23
N LEU A 220 -24.63 9.63 20.66
CA LEU A 220 -25.82 10.37 21.09
C LEU A 220 -27.08 9.62 20.66
N THR A 221 -27.95 9.36 21.61
CA THR A 221 -29.32 8.87 21.41
C THR A 221 -30.32 9.99 21.62
N GLU A 222 -31.57 9.81 21.19
CA GLU A 222 -32.63 10.79 21.44
C GLU A 222 -32.78 11.08 22.94
N GLU A 223 -32.74 10.04 23.77
CA GLU A 223 -32.84 10.17 25.24
C GLU A 223 -31.70 11.00 25.86
N ILE A 224 -30.46 10.84 25.35
CA ILE A 224 -29.29 11.62 25.79
C ILE A 224 -29.46 13.08 25.39
N LEU A 225 -29.92 13.34 24.17
CA LEU A 225 -30.15 14.71 23.67
C LEU A 225 -31.25 15.42 24.42
N GLU A 226 -32.34 14.75 24.81
CA GLU A 226 -33.39 15.30 25.69
C GLU A 226 -32.81 15.69 27.05
N LYS A 227 -32.02 14.80 27.66
CA LYS A 227 -31.35 15.10 28.94
C LYS A 227 -30.37 16.27 28.85
N ILE A 228 -29.65 16.43 27.72
CA ILE A 228 -28.75 17.55 27.46
C ILE A 228 -29.54 18.86 27.37
N LEU A 229 -30.71 18.87 26.70
CA LEU A 229 -31.56 20.05 26.58
C LEU A 229 -32.11 20.51 27.94
N ASP A 230 -32.30 19.57 28.90
CA ASP A 230 -32.79 19.80 30.27
C ASP A 230 -31.68 20.02 31.30
N SER A 231 -30.41 20.05 30.88
CA SER A 231 -29.21 20.20 31.71
C SER A 231 -28.61 21.60 31.63
N ASP A 232 -27.63 21.87 32.52
CA ASP A 232 -26.87 23.12 32.56
C ASP A 232 -25.68 23.12 31.55
N ILE A 233 -25.64 22.19 30.57
CA ILE A 233 -24.58 22.12 29.59
C ILE A 233 -24.76 23.24 28.56
N GLU A 234 -23.78 24.14 28.46
CA GLU A 234 -23.82 25.26 27.50
C GLU A 234 -23.24 24.93 26.13
N GLU A 235 -22.21 24.05 26.10
CA GLU A 235 -21.49 23.70 24.85
C GLU A 235 -20.91 22.29 24.94
N PHE A 236 -20.91 21.59 23.78
CA PHE A 236 -20.25 20.29 23.66
C PHE A 236 -19.74 20.04 22.24
N LYS A 237 -18.79 19.09 22.11
CA LYS A 237 -18.15 18.75 20.83
C LYS A 237 -18.59 17.37 20.37
N VAL A 238 -18.96 17.30 19.08
CA VAL A 238 -19.37 16.06 18.42
C VAL A 238 -18.61 15.85 17.12
N ILE A 239 -18.55 14.63 16.65
CA ILE A 239 -18.09 14.38 15.29
C ILE A 239 -19.11 14.90 14.29
N TYR A 240 -18.63 15.54 13.22
CA TYR A 240 -19.48 15.94 12.11
C TYR A 240 -19.63 14.79 11.13
N LEU A 241 -20.87 14.46 10.77
CA LEU A 241 -21.23 13.48 9.75
C LEU A 241 -21.99 14.20 8.63
N ASP A 242 -21.41 14.19 7.45
CA ASP A 242 -22.09 14.71 6.26
C ASP A 242 -23.21 13.75 5.86
N THR A 243 -24.44 14.21 5.80
CA THR A 243 -25.63 13.43 5.46
C THR A 243 -25.61 12.86 4.04
N THR A 244 -24.78 13.43 3.15
CA THR A 244 -24.67 13.00 1.74
C THR A 244 -23.51 12.04 1.48
N ASN A 245 -22.42 12.17 2.26
CA ASN A 245 -21.16 11.44 2.07
C ASN A 245 -20.63 10.83 3.36
N ALA A 246 -21.45 10.78 4.42
CA ALA A 246 -21.01 10.27 5.69
C ALA A 246 -20.75 8.76 5.64
N THR A 247 -19.55 8.37 5.93
CA THR A 247 -19.23 6.98 6.22
C THR A 247 -19.08 6.81 7.72
N LEU A 248 -20.02 6.13 8.33
CA LEU A 248 -19.91 5.73 9.74
C LEU A 248 -18.88 4.60 9.96
N VAL A 249 -18.14 4.23 8.92
CA VAL A 249 -17.25 3.07 8.89
C VAL A 249 -16.37 2.93 10.13
N ILE A 250 -15.65 3.98 10.48
CA ILE A 250 -14.72 3.91 11.63
C ILE A 250 -15.49 3.82 12.93
N LEU A 251 -16.58 4.58 13.07
CA LEU A 251 -17.42 4.56 14.25
C LEU A 251 -18.11 3.19 14.43
N ASP A 252 -18.70 2.64 13.34
CA ASP A 252 -19.34 1.31 13.36
C ASP A 252 -18.30 0.20 13.64
N THR A 253 -17.07 0.37 13.14
CA THR A 253 -15.99 -0.58 13.39
C THR A 253 -15.51 -0.50 14.84
N LEU A 254 -15.46 0.69 15.44
CA LEU A 254 -15.15 0.90 16.87
C LEU A 254 -16.19 0.25 17.78
N ASP A 255 -17.48 0.31 17.43
CA ASP A 255 -18.54 -0.33 18.22
C ASP A 255 -18.46 -1.86 18.21
N MET A 256 -17.86 -2.44 17.18
CA MET A 256 -17.67 -3.89 17.06
C MET A 256 -16.49 -4.43 17.89
N GLU A 257 -15.64 -3.56 18.42
CA GLU A 257 -14.48 -3.98 19.20
C GLU A 257 -14.71 -3.73 20.72
N ARG A 258 -13.93 -4.44 21.54
CA ARG A 258 -14.02 -4.34 23.01
C ARG A 258 -12.70 -3.93 23.65
N THR A 259 -11.69 -3.57 22.82
CA THR A 259 -10.36 -3.22 23.33
C THR A 259 -10.30 -1.75 23.73
N GLY A 260 -9.93 -1.47 24.98
CA GLY A 260 -9.80 -0.11 25.50
C GLY A 260 -8.39 0.48 25.39
N SER A 261 -7.36 -0.38 25.39
CA SER A 261 -5.96 0.06 25.44
C SER A 261 -5.10 -0.54 24.31
N LYS A 262 -3.90 0.04 24.15
CA LYS A 262 -2.88 -0.45 23.19
C LYS A 262 -2.45 -1.88 23.52
N GLU A 263 -2.26 -2.17 24.79
CA GLU A 263 -1.83 -3.47 25.30
C GLU A 263 -2.89 -4.53 25.03
N GLU A 264 -4.16 -4.24 25.30
CA GLU A 264 -5.28 -5.14 25.00
C GLU A 264 -5.39 -5.41 23.48
N ALA A 265 -5.21 -4.39 22.67
CA ALA A 265 -5.21 -4.54 21.21
C ALA A 265 -4.09 -5.48 20.71
N MET A 266 -2.87 -5.36 21.26
CA MET A 266 -1.76 -6.27 20.95
C MET A 266 -2.05 -7.71 21.40
N VAL A 267 -2.64 -7.90 22.57
CA VAL A 267 -3.06 -9.21 23.10
C VAL A 267 -4.13 -9.84 22.19
N GLU A 268 -5.12 -9.05 21.75
CA GLU A 268 -6.15 -9.55 20.83
C GLU A 268 -5.55 -9.96 19.47
N ILE A 269 -4.61 -9.18 18.91
CA ILE A 269 -3.88 -9.55 17.70
C ILE A 269 -3.14 -10.87 17.91
N TYR A 270 -2.47 -11.05 19.04
CA TYR A 270 -1.77 -12.30 19.35
C TYR A 270 -2.72 -13.49 19.38
N ARG A 271 -3.87 -13.38 20.07
CA ARG A 271 -4.88 -14.45 20.14
C ARG A 271 -5.43 -14.84 18.76
N ARG A 272 -5.58 -13.86 17.85
CA ARG A 272 -6.04 -14.12 16.48
C ARG A 272 -5.00 -14.86 15.64
N LEU A 273 -3.73 -14.55 15.85
CA LEU A 273 -2.62 -15.18 15.12
C LEU A 273 -2.24 -16.56 15.69
N ARG A 274 -2.37 -16.74 17.02
CA ARG A 274 -2.04 -17.98 17.75
C ARG A 274 -3.18 -18.40 18.66
N PRO A 275 -4.24 -18.97 18.08
CA PRO A 275 -5.38 -19.44 18.88
C PRO A 275 -4.94 -20.56 19.84
N GLY A 276 -5.42 -20.50 21.07
CA GLY A 276 -5.11 -21.49 22.11
C GLY A 276 -3.96 -21.12 23.05
N GLU A 277 -3.19 -20.05 22.75
CA GLU A 277 -2.17 -19.55 23.66
C GLU A 277 -2.71 -18.36 24.49
N THR A 278 -2.31 -18.26 25.76
CA THR A 278 -2.59 -17.10 26.62
C THR A 278 -1.33 -16.24 26.72
N PRO A 279 -1.24 -15.15 25.97
CA PRO A 279 -0.04 -14.32 25.94
C PRO A 279 0.05 -13.40 27.16
N SER A 280 1.28 -13.14 27.63
CA SER A 280 1.57 -11.96 28.42
C SER A 280 1.60 -10.71 27.51
N VAL A 281 1.43 -9.53 28.10
CA VAL A 281 1.52 -8.25 27.38
C VAL A 281 2.88 -8.10 26.68
N GLU A 282 3.96 -8.52 27.34
CA GLU A 282 5.33 -8.46 26.79
C GLU A 282 5.48 -9.37 25.55
N THR A 283 4.94 -10.59 25.62
CA THR A 283 4.98 -11.54 24.50
C THR A 283 4.16 -11.04 23.31
N ALA A 284 2.99 -10.44 23.60
CA ALA A 284 2.15 -9.85 22.56
C ALA A 284 2.83 -8.64 21.89
N ARG A 285 3.48 -7.76 22.68
CA ARG A 285 4.28 -6.63 22.17
C ARG A 285 5.44 -7.12 21.31
N ALA A 286 6.21 -8.08 21.79
CA ALA A 286 7.34 -8.64 21.05
C ALA A 286 6.90 -9.26 19.71
N LEU A 287 5.73 -9.94 19.67
CA LEU A 287 5.17 -10.45 18.42
C LEU A 287 4.82 -9.31 17.47
N PHE A 288 4.10 -8.29 17.94
CA PHE A 288 3.67 -7.15 17.14
C PHE A 288 4.85 -6.38 16.55
N ASP A 289 5.86 -6.09 17.37
CA ASP A 289 7.09 -5.41 16.95
C ASP A 289 7.83 -6.23 15.88
N ASN A 290 7.89 -7.54 16.04
CA ASN A 290 8.49 -8.43 15.05
C ASN A 290 7.72 -8.50 13.74
N LEU A 291 6.39 -8.34 13.76
CA LEU A 291 5.57 -8.41 12.56
C LEU A 291 5.73 -7.17 11.66
N PHE A 292 5.88 -5.96 12.25
CA PHE A 292 5.74 -4.71 11.50
C PHE A 292 6.86 -3.69 11.71
N LEU A 293 7.51 -3.68 12.89
CA LEU A 293 8.44 -2.63 13.29
C LEU A 293 9.91 -3.06 13.26
N SER A 294 10.19 -4.37 13.27
CA SER A 294 11.56 -4.88 13.29
C SER A 294 12.17 -4.93 11.88
N PRO A 295 13.25 -4.16 11.60
CA PRO A 295 13.94 -4.19 10.29
C PRO A 295 14.50 -5.56 9.92
N LYS A 296 14.74 -6.42 10.91
CA LYS A 296 15.21 -7.79 10.69
C LYS A 296 14.14 -8.70 10.09
N ARG A 297 12.85 -8.42 10.34
CA ARG A 297 11.73 -9.28 9.94
C ARG A 297 10.78 -8.65 8.94
N TYR A 298 10.66 -7.33 8.95
CA TYR A 298 9.80 -6.57 8.06
C TYR A 298 10.61 -5.61 7.20
N ASP A 299 10.37 -5.60 5.91
CA ASP A 299 11.06 -4.74 4.95
C ASP A 299 10.13 -4.40 3.78
N LEU A 300 9.83 -3.13 3.61
CA LEU A 300 9.08 -2.62 2.44
C LEU A 300 9.94 -2.55 1.19
N SER A 301 11.26 -2.53 1.32
CA SER A 301 12.23 -2.09 0.33
C SER A 301 12.10 -0.58 -0.04
N PRO A 302 13.10 0.03 -0.68
CA PRO A 302 12.97 1.40 -1.20
C PRO A 302 11.82 1.55 -2.19
N VAL A 303 11.55 0.52 -2.99
CA VAL A 303 10.45 0.48 -3.97
C VAL A 303 9.09 0.53 -3.28
N GLY A 304 8.89 -0.30 -2.26
CA GLY A 304 7.63 -0.32 -1.49
C GLY A 304 7.38 1.00 -0.78
N ARG A 305 8.41 1.60 -0.19
CA ARG A 305 8.32 2.92 0.44
C ARG A 305 7.99 4.01 -0.57
N LEU A 306 8.66 4.03 -1.72
CA LEU A 306 8.38 4.99 -2.81
C LEU A 306 6.93 4.90 -3.27
N LYS A 307 6.42 3.67 -3.48
CA LYS A 307 5.02 3.47 -3.91
C LYS A 307 4.01 3.87 -2.84
N LEU A 308 4.25 3.57 -1.58
CA LEU A 308 3.43 4.02 -0.46
C LEU A 308 3.38 5.55 -0.40
N ASN A 309 4.54 6.20 -0.41
CA ASN A 309 4.64 7.65 -0.37
C ASN A 309 3.85 8.28 -1.52
N LYS A 310 4.08 7.82 -2.76
CA LYS A 310 3.42 8.36 -3.96
C LYS A 310 1.90 8.16 -3.95
N LYS A 311 1.42 6.99 -3.52
CA LYS A 311 -0.02 6.66 -3.51
C LYS A 311 -0.78 7.39 -2.41
N LEU A 312 -0.16 7.53 -1.23
CA LEU A 312 -0.80 8.08 -0.04
C LEU A 312 -0.45 9.54 0.24
N GLY A 313 0.40 10.17 -0.59
CA GLY A 313 0.86 11.53 -0.38
C GLY A 313 1.75 11.70 0.85
N LEU A 314 2.56 10.67 1.16
CA LEU A 314 3.50 10.67 2.28
C LEU A 314 4.89 11.10 1.80
N ASP A 315 5.69 11.65 2.73
CA ASP A 315 7.06 12.11 2.46
C ASP A 315 8.05 11.48 3.46
N PHE A 316 8.05 10.15 3.55
CA PHE A 316 9.04 9.44 4.33
C PHE A 316 10.30 9.17 3.50
N ALA A 317 11.46 9.20 4.15
CA ALA A 317 12.72 8.81 3.53
C ALA A 317 12.68 7.35 3.04
N LEU A 318 13.35 7.05 1.93
CA LEU A 318 13.37 5.70 1.33
C LEU A 318 14.04 4.65 2.23
N GLU A 319 14.86 5.10 3.17
CA GLU A 319 15.51 4.29 4.21
C GLU A 319 14.52 3.81 5.30
N GLN A 320 13.34 4.45 5.40
CA GLN A 320 12.27 4.01 6.30
C GLN A 320 11.59 2.76 5.74
N ARG A 321 12.19 1.60 6.00
CA ARG A 321 11.80 0.32 5.41
C ARG A 321 10.76 -0.46 6.21
N THR A 322 10.45 -0.03 7.44
CA THR A 322 9.39 -0.63 8.27
C THR A 322 8.12 0.17 8.18
N LEU A 323 6.98 -0.44 8.54
CA LEU A 323 5.70 0.26 8.60
C LEU A 323 5.72 1.30 9.72
N THR A 324 5.03 2.40 9.46
CA THR A 324 4.74 3.44 10.46
C THR A 324 3.24 3.43 10.79
N ALA A 325 2.90 3.98 11.93
CA ALA A 325 1.49 4.16 12.32
C ALA A 325 0.74 5.02 11.29
N GLN A 326 1.41 6.04 10.73
CA GLN A 326 0.84 6.91 9.71
C GLN A 326 0.55 6.19 8.39
N ASP A 327 1.37 5.23 7.97
CA ASP A 327 1.11 4.42 6.78
C ASP A 327 -0.26 3.73 6.88
N ILE A 328 -0.57 3.14 8.04
CA ILE A 328 -1.83 2.42 8.27
C ILE A 328 -3.01 3.39 8.28
N VAL A 329 -2.87 4.54 8.95
CA VAL A 329 -3.92 5.57 8.97
C VAL A 329 -4.27 6.05 7.57
N GLU A 330 -3.25 6.33 6.74
CA GLU A 330 -3.47 6.83 5.38
C GLU A 330 -4.03 5.75 4.44
N VAL A 331 -3.62 4.49 4.60
CA VAL A 331 -4.23 3.37 3.86
C VAL A 331 -5.72 3.25 4.20
N VAL A 332 -6.07 3.30 5.48
CA VAL A 332 -7.48 3.26 5.92
C VAL A 332 -8.24 4.49 5.42
N ARG A 333 -7.63 5.70 5.51
CA ARG A 333 -8.25 6.94 4.99
C ARG A 333 -8.52 6.86 3.49
N TYR A 334 -7.54 6.40 2.70
CA TYR A 334 -7.70 6.23 1.27
C TYR A 334 -8.82 5.22 0.94
N LEU A 335 -8.87 4.10 1.69
CA LEU A 335 -9.90 3.07 1.50
C LEU A 335 -11.30 3.57 1.85
N VAL A 336 -11.45 4.37 2.91
CA VAL A 336 -12.70 5.04 3.27
C VAL A 336 -13.09 6.06 2.18
N ASN A 337 -12.13 6.81 1.64
CA ASN A 337 -12.35 7.75 0.56
C ASN A 337 -12.83 7.06 -0.73
N LEU A 338 -12.26 5.91 -1.08
CA LEU A 338 -12.73 5.11 -2.23
C LEU A 338 -14.20 4.71 -2.10
N LYS A 339 -14.64 4.37 -0.90
CA LYS A 339 -16.04 4.03 -0.65
C LYS A 339 -17.00 5.18 -0.92
N ILE A 340 -16.59 6.42 -0.68
CA ILE A 340 -17.37 7.63 -0.99
C ILE A 340 -17.12 8.18 -2.41
N GLY A 341 -16.46 7.37 -3.26
CA GLY A 341 -16.20 7.75 -4.65
C GLY A 341 -15.06 8.75 -4.85
N ARG A 342 -14.17 8.91 -3.84
CA ARG A 342 -12.99 9.77 -3.94
C ARG A 342 -11.73 8.91 -4.05
N GLY A 343 -10.98 9.10 -5.12
CA GLY A 343 -9.77 8.32 -5.41
C GLY A 343 -9.98 7.28 -6.51
N GLU A 344 -8.93 6.56 -6.83
CA GLU A 344 -8.89 5.59 -7.92
C GLU A 344 -8.39 4.24 -7.40
N ILE A 345 -8.99 3.16 -7.90
CA ILE A 345 -8.53 1.79 -7.67
C ILE A 345 -7.30 1.52 -8.52
N ASP A 346 -6.48 0.59 -8.06
CA ASP A 346 -5.27 0.20 -8.78
C ASP A 346 -5.57 -0.93 -9.77
N ASP A 347 -5.06 -0.78 -10.97
CA ASP A 347 -4.99 -1.88 -11.91
C ASP A 347 -3.81 -2.78 -11.54
N ILE A 348 -4.13 -4.05 -11.25
CA ILE A 348 -3.16 -5.04 -10.77
C ILE A 348 -2.19 -5.44 -11.87
N ASP A 349 -2.66 -5.46 -13.12
CA ASP A 349 -1.91 -5.95 -14.27
C ASP A 349 -1.08 -4.87 -14.95
N HIS A 350 -1.29 -3.63 -14.58
CA HIS A 350 -0.50 -2.50 -15.05
C HIS A 350 1.00 -2.65 -14.68
N LEU A 351 1.93 -2.45 -15.63
CA LEU A 351 3.37 -2.59 -15.40
C LEU A 351 3.96 -1.59 -14.39
N GLY A 352 3.23 -0.57 -14.03
CA GLY A 352 3.54 0.28 -12.89
C GLY A 352 3.29 -0.37 -11.53
N ASN A 353 2.49 -1.44 -11.48
CA ASN A 353 2.17 -2.22 -10.29
C ASN A 353 2.84 -3.60 -10.28
N ARG A 354 3.48 -3.97 -11.37
CA ARG A 354 4.29 -5.18 -11.52
C ARG A 354 5.74 -4.79 -11.74
N ARG A 355 6.66 -5.47 -11.07
CA ARG A 355 8.11 -5.24 -11.21
C ARG A 355 8.84 -6.53 -11.56
N VAL A 356 10.01 -6.36 -12.12
CA VAL A 356 10.89 -7.46 -12.48
C VAL A 356 11.88 -7.71 -11.35
N ARG A 357 11.98 -8.96 -10.96
CA ARG A 357 12.97 -9.48 -10.02
C ARG A 357 14.07 -10.17 -10.83
N SER A 358 15.24 -9.56 -10.92
CA SER A 358 16.38 -10.10 -11.65
C SER A 358 17.12 -11.18 -10.87
N VAL A 359 18.10 -11.83 -11.51
CA VAL A 359 18.88 -12.92 -10.94
C VAL A 359 19.55 -12.53 -9.62
N GLY A 360 20.11 -11.32 -9.50
CA GLY A 360 20.76 -10.86 -8.28
C GLY A 360 19.83 -10.85 -7.07
N GLU A 361 18.62 -10.32 -7.25
CA GLU A 361 17.59 -10.30 -6.19
C GLU A 361 17.07 -11.69 -5.85
N LEU A 362 16.87 -12.56 -6.84
CA LEU A 362 16.45 -13.95 -6.64
C LEU A 362 17.49 -14.73 -5.83
N LEU A 363 18.76 -14.57 -6.18
CA LEU A 363 19.86 -15.24 -5.49
C LEU A 363 20.08 -14.68 -4.08
N GLU A 364 19.99 -13.35 -3.89
CA GLU A 364 20.04 -12.72 -2.57
C GLU A 364 19.02 -13.31 -1.61
N ASN A 365 17.78 -13.53 -2.08
CA ASN A 365 16.72 -14.10 -1.25
C ASN A 365 17.05 -15.53 -0.79
N GLN A 366 17.65 -16.36 -1.66
CA GLN A 366 18.07 -17.70 -1.30
C GLN A 366 19.27 -17.70 -0.35
N PHE A 367 20.23 -16.84 -0.61
CA PHE A 367 21.40 -16.67 0.26
C PHE A 367 20.97 -16.22 1.68
N ARG A 368 20.08 -15.25 1.76
CA ARG A 368 19.48 -14.78 3.02
C ARG A 368 18.77 -15.90 3.78
N LEU A 369 18.00 -16.76 3.09
CA LEU A 369 17.35 -17.92 3.69
C LEU A 369 18.37 -18.87 4.29
N GLY A 370 19.45 -19.13 3.57
CA GLY A 370 20.58 -19.93 4.05
C GLY A 370 21.23 -19.36 5.31
N LEU A 371 21.47 -18.01 5.32
CA LEU A 371 22.04 -17.30 6.46
C LEU A 371 21.14 -17.34 7.69
N VAL A 372 19.81 -17.18 7.53
CA VAL A 372 18.86 -17.28 8.66
C VAL A 372 18.86 -18.69 9.27
N ARG A 373 18.92 -19.73 8.45
CA ARG A 373 19.06 -21.11 8.93
C ARG A 373 20.39 -21.33 9.67
N MET A 374 21.47 -20.75 9.16
CA MET A 374 22.79 -20.81 9.79
C MET A 374 22.80 -20.05 11.13
N GLU A 375 22.23 -18.84 11.19
CA GLU A 375 22.08 -18.07 12.44
C GLU A 375 21.34 -18.87 13.52
N ARG A 376 20.26 -19.55 13.14
CA ARG A 376 19.51 -20.42 14.06
C ARG A 376 20.39 -21.55 14.60
N SER A 377 21.13 -22.22 13.72
CA SER A 377 22.04 -23.31 14.11
C SER A 377 23.15 -22.80 15.03
N ILE A 378 23.70 -21.61 14.77
CA ILE A 378 24.70 -20.98 15.64
C ILE A 378 24.12 -20.74 17.04
N LYS A 379 22.91 -20.17 17.14
CA LYS A 379 22.25 -19.94 18.44
C LYS A 379 22.01 -21.24 19.21
N GLU A 380 21.58 -22.28 18.53
CA GLU A 380 21.38 -23.61 19.13
C GLU A 380 22.71 -24.19 19.65
N ARG A 381 23.79 -24.09 18.89
CA ARG A 381 25.12 -24.54 19.30
C ARG A 381 25.72 -23.72 20.44
N MET A 382 25.52 -22.39 20.43
CA MET A 382 25.94 -21.53 21.54
C MET A 382 25.32 -21.90 22.89
N ASN A 383 24.12 -22.51 22.88
CA ASN A 383 23.47 -22.98 24.10
C ASN A 383 24.00 -24.36 24.58
N LEU A 384 24.60 -25.11 23.68
CA LEU A 384 25.03 -26.51 23.96
C LEU A 384 26.52 -26.63 24.26
N LEU A 385 27.34 -25.75 23.68
CA LEU A 385 28.79 -25.80 23.78
C LEU A 385 29.35 -24.94 24.91
N ASP A 386 30.49 -25.33 25.46
CA ASP A 386 31.18 -24.50 26.44
C ASP A 386 31.86 -23.31 25.75
N MET A 387 31.38 -22.12 26.09
CA MET A 387 31.82 -20.87 25.45
C MET A 387 33.26 -20.49 25.82
N GLU A 388 33.89 -21.10 26.84
CA GLU A 388 35.28 -20.81 27.22
C GLU A 388 36.28 -21.41 26.24
N THR A 389 35.95 -22.51 25.60
CA THR A 389 36.86 -23.25 24.70
C THR A 389 36.48 -23.16 23.23
N VAL A 390 35.24 -22.77 22.91
CA VAL A 390 34.67 -22.77 21.55
C VAL A 390 35.37 -21.76 20.63
N LEU A 391 35.67 -22.20 19.41
CA LEU A 391 36.19 -21.36 18.32
C LEU A 391 35.07 -20.99 17.32
N PRO A 392 35.22 -19.91 16.53
CA PRO A 392 34.21 -19.51 15.55
C PRO A 392 33.80 -20.61 14.57
N HIS A 393 34.74 -21.45 14.11
CA HIS A 393 34.46 -22.54 13.16
C HIS A 393 33.59 -23.68 13.76
N ASP A 394 33.62 -23.88 15.08
CA ASP A 394 32.78 -24.88 15.74
C ASP A 394 31.30 -24.49 15.77
N LEU A 395 31.03 -23.18 15.80
CA LEU A 395 29.69 -22.62 15.82
C LEU A 395 29.08 -22.55 14.42
N ILE A 396 29.89 -22.21 13.42
CA ILE A 396 29.43 -21.92 12.06
C ILE A 396 29.27 -23.22 11.26
N ASN A 397 28.06 -23.47 10.76
CA ASN A 397 27.77 -24.53 9.80
C ASN A 397 27.37 -23.92 8.46
N ALA A 398 28.23 -24.03 7.47
CA ALA A 398 27.99 -23.48 6.13
C ALA A 398 26.98 -24.29 5.27
N LYS A 399 26.70 -25.54 5.63
CA LYS A 399 25.84 -26.45 4.85
C LYS A 399 24.46 -25.85 4.50
N PRO A 400 23.72 -25.14 5.39
CA PRO A 400 22.44 -24.56 5.05
C PRO A 400 22.51 -23.48 3.95
N VAL A 401 23.60 -22.71 3.88
CA VAL A 401 23.80 -21.68 2.85
C VAL A 401 24.08 -22.32 1.50
N VAL A 402 25.03 -23.24 1.46
CA VAL A 402 25.40 -23.99 0.25
C VAL A 402 24.19 -24.78 -0.29
N ALA A 403 23.42 -25.43 0.61
CA ALA A 403 22.24 -26.19 0.23
C ALA A 403 21.16 -25.30 -0.38
N ALA A 404 20.89 -24.13 0.18
CA ALA A 404 19.88 -23.20 -0.33
C ALA A 404 20.24 -22.67 -1.74
N VAL A 405 21.50 -22.31 -1.95
CA VAL A 405 22.00 -21.87 -3.26
C VAL A 405 21.95 -23.00 -4.28
N LYS A 406 22.43 -24.18 -3.92
CA LYS A 406 22.41 -25.37 -4.79
C LYS A 406 20.99 -25.79 -5.17
N GLU A 407 20.06 -25.76 -4.22
CA GLU A 407 18.63 -26.06 -4.45
C GLU A 407 18.02 -25.09 -5.45
N PHE A 408 18.32 -23.77 -5.33
CA PHE A 408 17.84 -22.76 -6.26
C PHE A 408 18.31 -23.05 -7.69
N PHE A 409 19.60 -23.23 -7.93
CA PHE A 409 20.11 -23.47 -9.27
C PHE A 409 19.68 -24.81 -9.87
N SER A 410 19.49 -25.84 -9.05
CA SER A 410 19.13 -27.19 -9.51
C SER A 410 17.64 -27.40 -9.70
N SER A 411 16.79 -26.85 -8.82
CA SER A 411 15.37 -27.23 -8.73
C SER A 411 14.40 -26.07 -8.95
N SER A 412 14.85 -24.81 -8.96
CA SER A 412 13.96 -23.67 -9.18
C SER A 412 13.39 -23.65 -10.59
N GLN A 413 12.10 -23.33 -10.73
CA GLN A 413 11.46 -23.10 -12.04
C GLN A 413 12.09 -21.97 -12.83
N LEU A 414 12.78 -21.04 -12.17
CA LEU A 414 13.42 -19.89 -12.79
C LEU A 414 14.85 -20.19 -13.28
N SER A 415 15.49 -21.22 -12.73
CA SER A 415 16.80 -21.72 -13.22
C SER A 415 16.56 -22.80 -14.26
N GLN A 416 16.77 -22.45 -15.55
CA GLN A 416 16.44 -23.31 -16.67
C GLN A 416 17.70 -23.68 -17.45
N PHE A 417 17.69 -24.82 -18.14
CA PHE A 417 18.69 -25.13 -19.16
C PHE A 417 18.64 -24.06 -20.22
N MET A 418 19.79 -23.54 -20.62
CA MET A 418 19.86 -22.55 -21.71
C MET A 418 19.45 -23.19 -23.02
N ASP A 419 18.57 -22.51 -23.75
CA ASP A 419 18.26 -22.87 -25.12
C ASP A 419 19.43 -22.45 -25.99
N GLN A 420 20.17 -23.41 -26.55
CA GLN A 420 21.38 -23.23 -27.37
C GLN A 420 21.17 -23.64 -28.82
N THR A 421 19.95 -23.66 -29.32
CA THR A 421 19.64 -24.02 -30.72
C THR A 421 20.37 -23.11 -31.71
N ASN A 422 20.39 -21.80 -31.42
CA ASN A 422 21.12 -20.79 -32.15
C ASN A 422 21.40 -19.56 -31.23
N PRO A 423 22.30 -18.63 -31.64
CA PRO A 423 22.61 -17.46 -30.82
C PRO A 423 21.40 -16.57 -30.50
N LEU A 424 20.41 -16.47 -31.37
CA LEU A 424 19.20 -15.71 -31.15
C LEU A 424 18.33 -16.35 -30.04
N ALA A 425 18.23 -17.69 -30.01
CA ALA A 425 17.52 -18.41 -28.97
C ALA A 425 18.14 -18.19 -27.58
N GLU A 426 19.47 -18.12 -27.50
CA GLU A 426 20.18 -17.79 -26.24
C GLU A 426 19.83 -16.40 -25.74
N ILE A 427 19.86 -15.38 -26.63
CA ILE A 427 19.51 -13.99 -26.26
C ILE A 427 18.07 -13.90 -25.84
N THR A 428 17.16 -14.52 -26.56
CA THR A 428 15.72 -14.53 -26.25
C THR A 428 15.46 -15.17 -24.88
N HIS A 429 16.14 -16.29 -24.57
CA HIS A 429 16.00 -16.95 -23.28
C HIS A 429 16.45 -16.07 -22.11
N LYS A 430 17.52 -15.31 -22.26
CA LYS A 430 18.04 -14.38 -21.25
C LYS A 430 17.14 -13.16 -21.05
N ARG A 431 16.40 -12.74 -22.07
CA ARG A 431 15.45 -11.61 -22.04
C ARG A 431 14.02 -12.02 -21.68
N ARG A 432 13.79 -13.29 -21.32
CA ARG A 432 12.49 -13.83 -20.94
C ARG A 432 12.06 -13.31 -19.56
N LEU A 433 10.76 -13.07 -19.41
CA LEU A 433 10.12 -12.71 -18.17
C LEU A 433 9.09 -13.80 -17.81
N SER A 434 9.17 -14.33 -16.59
CA SER A 434 8.25 -15.34 -16.10
C SER A 434 7.39 -14.78 -14.96
N ALA A 435 6.08 -14.94 -15.03
CA ALA A 435 5.17 -14.64 -13.93
C ALA A 435 5.09 -15.78 -12.91
N LEU A 436 5.69 -16.94 -13.23
CA LEU A 436 5.71 -18.15 -12.41
C LEU A 436 6.85 -18.14 -11.37
N GLY A 437 6.89 -19.15 -10.53
CA GLY A 437 7.98 -19.37 -9.57
C GLY A 437 7.67 -18.93 -8.15
N PRO A 438 8.64 -18.98 -7.25
CA PRO A 438 8.44 -18.65 -5.84
C PRO A 438 7.97 -17.21 -5.63
N GLY A 439 6.84 -17.03 -4.93
CA GLY A 439 6.22 -15.71 -4.72
C GLY A 439 5.53 -15.12 -5.96
N GLY A 440 5.45 -15.87 -7.06
CA GLY A 440 4.71 -15.53 -8.27
C GLY A 440 3.36 -16.26 -8.38
N LEU A 441 2.84 -16.33 -9.60
CA LEU A 441 1.58 -17.01 -9.92
C LEU A 441 1.79 -18.52 -10.09
N THR A 442 0.73 -19.29 -9.89
CA THR A 442 0.65 -20.70 -10.33
C THR A 442 -0.23 -20.78 -11.56
N ARG A 443 0.05 -21.74 -12.45
CA ARG A 443 -0.67 -21.90 -13.73
C ARG A 443 -2.17 -22.03 -13.54
N GLU A 444 -2.58 -22.78 -12.55
CA GLU A 444 -3.99 -23.11 -12.23
C GLU A 444 -4.75 -21.92 -11.67
N ARG A 445 -4.05 -20.99 -10.99
CA ARG A 445 -4.64 -19.80 -10.36
C ARG A 445 -4.55 -18.55 -11.23
N ALA A 446 -3.84 -18.62 -12.34
CA ALA A 446 -3.72 -17.52 -13.29
C ALA A 446 -4.99 -17.41 -14.16
N GLY A 447 -5.80 -16.39 -13.92
CA GLY A 447 -6.97 -16.08 -14.74
C GLY A 447 -6.59 -15.53 -16.13
N PHE A 448 -7.60 -15.21 -16.94
CA PHE A 448 -7.39 -14.60 -18.26
C PHE A 448 -6.79 -13.20 -18.16
N GLU A 449 -7.20 -12.40 -17.17
CA GLU A 449 -6.77 -11.01 -17.01
C GLU A 449 -5.23 -10.87 -16.94
N VAL A 450 -4.54 -11.77 -16.23
CA VAL A 450 -3.07 -11.74 -16.11
C VAL A 450 -2.33 -12.29 -17.34
N ARG A 451 -3.03 -12.99 -18.23
CA ARG A 451 -2.49 -13.59 -19.45
C ARG A 451 -2.68 -12.69 -20.67
N ASP A 452 -3.61 -11.74 -20.59
CA ASP A 452 -3.92 -10.82 -21.67
C ASP A 452 -2.82 -9.76 -21.86
N VAL A 453 -2.78 -9.18 -23.04
CA VAL A 453 -1.90 -8.05 -23.33
C VAL A 453 -2.51 -6.78 -22.76
N HIS A 454 -1.80 -6.16 -21.83
CA HIS A 454 -2.22 -4.91 -21.21
C HIS A 454 -1.68 -3.70 -22.00
N PRO A 455 -2.40 -2.55 -22.08
CA PRO A 455 -1.90 -1.35 -22.77
C PRO A 455 -0.53 -0.87 -22.27
N SER A 456 -0.21 -1.02 -20.98
CA SER A 456 1.09 -0.68 -20.41
C SER A 456 2.25 -1.56 -20.93
N HIS A 457 1.96 -2.67 -21.61
CA HIS A 457 2.97 -3.51 -22.25
C HIS A 457 3.63 -2.86 -23.48
N TYR A 458 2.99 -1.86 -24.06
CA TYR A 458 3.49 -1.19 -25.27
C TYR A 458 4.94 -0.74 -25.10
N SER A 459 5.80 -1.13 -26.02
CA SER A 459 7.26 -0.87 -26.02
C SER A 459 8.05 -1.48 -24.85
N ARG A 460 7.42 -2.28 -23.99
CA ARG A 460 8.04 -2.90 -22.79
C ARG A 460 8.06 -4.41 -22.85
N ILE A 461 6.95 -5.02 -23.19
CA ILE A 461 6.79 -6.47 -23.32
C ILE A 461 6.25 -6.76 -24.71
N CYS A 462 6.86 -7.72 -25.42
CA CYS A 462 6.40 -8.14 -26.73
C CYS A 462 4.99 -8.73 -26.66
N PRO A 463 4.02 -8.24 -27.46
CA PRO A 463 2.64 -8.71 -27.40
C PRO A 463 2.42 -10.07 -28.07
N ILE A 464 3.38 -10.55 -28.88
CA ILE A 464 3.21 -11.75 -29.69
C ILE A 464 4.11 -12.91 -29.27
N GLU A 465 5.26 -12.66 -28.64
CA GLU A 465 6.19 -13.72 -28.23
C GLU A 465 5.76 -14.27 -26.85
N THR A 466 5.02 -15.38 -26.87
CA THR A 466 4.59 -16.13 -25.69
C THR A 466 4.41 -17.60 -26.07
N PRO A 467 4.62 -18.58 -25.16
CA PRO A 467 4.37 -19.98 -25.44
C PRO A 467 2.89 -20.25 -25.74
N GLU A 468 2.63 -21.29 -26.51
CA GLU A 468 1.30 -21.89 -26.64
C GLU A 468 0.98 -22.82 -25.47
N GLY A 469 -0.30 -22.96 -25.13
CA GLY A 469 -0.77 -23.88 -24.10
C GLY A 469 -0.84 -23.27 -22.68
N PRO A 470 -0.57 -24.06 -21.60
CA PRO A 470 -0.83 -23.66 -20.22
C PRO A 470 -0.07 -22.42 -19.73
N ASN A 471 1.05 -22.09 -20.37
CA ASN A 471 1.92 -20.97 -20.00
C ASN A 471 1.67 -19.70 -20.83
N ILE A 472 0.65 -19.67 -21.68
CA ILE A 472 0.33 -18.50 -22.50
C ILE A 472 0.16 -17.26 -21.62
N GLY A 473 0.78 -16.14 -22.00
CA GLY A 473 0.72 -14.87 -21.28
C GLY A 473 1.46 -14.85 -19.93
N LEU A 474 1.92 -15.98 -19.41
CA LEU A 474 2.67 -16.07 -18.14
C LEU A 474 4.18 -16.04 -18.36
N ILE A 475 4.62 -16.43 -19.54
CA ILE A 475 6.00 -16.34 -19.97
C ILE A 475 6.01 -15.39 -21.16
N THR A 476 6.70 -14.28 -21.02
CA THR A 476 6.76 -13.20 -22.00
C THR A 476 8.21 -12.80 -22.27
N SER A 477 8.44 -11.99 -23.27
CA SER A 477 9.77 -11.49 -23.60
C SER A 477 9.82 -9.97 -23.54
N LEU A 478 10.94 -9.44 -23.08
CA LEU A 478 11.21 -8.01 -23.02
C LEU A 478 11.30 -7.45 -24.45
N ALA A 479 10.67 -6.31 -24.70
CA ALA A 479 10.75 -5.62 -26.00
C ALA A 479 12.19 -5.18 -26.30
N THR A 480 12.50 -4.94 -27.59
CA THR A 480 13.86 -4.73 -28.07
C THR A 480 14.64 -3.65 -27.33
N TYR A 481 14.05 -2.48 -27.14
CA TYR A 481 14.71 -1.33 -26.48
C TYR A 481 14.33 -1.14 -25.02
N ALA A 482 13.48 -2.00 -24.47
CA ALA A 482 13.09 -1.93 -23.09
C ALA A 482 14.25 -2.29 -22.15
N ARG A 483 14.32 -1.60 -21.03
CA ARG A 483 15.28 -1.87 -19.96
C ARG A 483 14.57 -1.90 -18.59
N ILE A 484 15.24 -2.42 -17.60
CA ILE A 484 14.77 -2.47 -16.22
C ILE A 484 15.51 -1.40 -15.43
N ASN A 485 14.77 -0.55 -14.72
CA ASN A 485 15.35 0.50 -13.88
C ASN A 485 15.83 -0.04 -12.52
N GLU A 486 16.45 0.82 -11.71
CA GLU A 486 16.99 0.48 -10.39
C GLU A 486 15.90 -0.05 -9.41
N PHE A 487 14.65 0.35 -9.61
CA PHE A 487 13.51 -0.12 -8.81
C PHE A 487 12.89 -1.42 -9.35
N GLY A 488 13.34 -1.91 -10.51
CA GLY A 488 12.83 -3.12 -11.13
C GLY A 488 11.64 -2.89 -12.07
N PHE A 489 11.25 -1.65 -12.37
CA PHE A 489 10.20 -1.37 -13.35
C PHE A 489 10.76 -1.34 -14.78
N ILE A 490 9.93 -1.77 -15.73
CA ILE A 490 10.31 -1.79 -17.13
C ILE A 490 10.10 -0.39 -17.72
N GLU A 491 11.14 0.15 -18.32
CA GLU A 491 11.16 1.43 -19.00
C GLU A 491 11.35 1.24 -20.52
N ALA A 492 10.78 2.15 -21.28
CA ALA A 492 10.97 2.22 -22.71
C ALA A 492 11.48 3.61 -23.13
N PRO A 493 12.29 3.71 -24.21
CA PRO A 493 12.82 4.97 -24.69
C PRO A 493 11.79 5.71 -25.55
N TYR A 494 11.77 7.02 -25.42
CA TYR A 494 10.98 7.94 -26.23
C TYR A 494 11.80 9.17 -26.59
N ARG A 495 11.50 9.78 -27.74
CA ARG A 495 12.07 11.05 -28.16
C ARG A 495 11.22 12.19 -27.59
N LYS A 496 11.83 13.16 -27.00
CA LYS A 496 11.15 14.34 -26.46
C LYS A 496 10.65 15.24 -27.58
N VAL A 497 9.42 15.72 -27.48
CA VAL A 497 8.82 16.65 -28.44
C VAL A 497 8.53 17.97 -27.73
N VAL A 498 9.01 19.08 -28.31
CA VAL A 498 8.81 20.42 -27.77
C VAL A 498 8.15 21.30 -28.83
N LYS A 499 6.91 21.75 -28.56
CA LYS A 499 6.12 22.60 -29.48
C LYS A 499 6.05 22.01 -30.90
N GLY A 500 5.72 20.71 -31.00
CA GLY A 500 5.59 20.00 -32.26
C GLY A 500 6.89 19.68 -32.97
N ARG A 501 8.05 19.92 -32.35
CA ARG A 501 9.37 19.57 -32.88
C ARG A 501 9.97 18.40 -32.11
N VAL A 502 10.30 17.33 -32.82
CA VAL A 502 10.96 16.14 -32.27
C VAL A 502 12.44 16.44 -32.05
N SER A 503 12.95 16.18 -30.86
CA SER A 503 14.37 16.29 -30.53
C SER A 503 15.07 14.94 -30.63
N ASP A 504 16.40 14.96 -30.68
CA ASP A 504 17.24 13.76 -30.63
C ASP A 504 17.48 13.28 -29.18
N GLU A 505 16.93 14.00 -28.19
CA GLU A 505 17.02 13.65 -26.78
C GLU A 505 16.14 12.43 -26.50
N LEU A 506 16.76 11.37 -25.98
CA LEU A 506 16.09 10.14 -25.58
C LEU A 506 15.86 10.13 -24.08
N GLU A 507 14.61 9.91 -23.69
CA GLU A 507 14.21 9.77 -22.28
C GLU A 507 13.55 8.40 -22.08
N TYR A 508 13.92 7.71 -20.99
CA TYR A 508 13.33 6.44 -20.64
C TYR A 508 12.21 6.66 -19.63
N LEU A 509 11.01 6.21 -19.98
CA LEU A 509 9.82 6.38 -19.16
C LEU A 509 9.30 5.03 -18.68
N SER A 510 9.01 4.95 -17.39
CA SER A 510 8.24 3.86 -16.80
C SER A 510 6.77 3.91 -17.27
N ALA A 511 6.00 2.83 -17.03
CA ALA A 511 4.59 2.80 -17.44
C ALA A 511 3.76 3.91 -16.78
N ILE A 512 3.97 4.16 -15.49
CA ILE A 512 3.25 5.21 -14.74
C ILE A 512 3.61 6.63 -15.24
N GLU A 513 4.83 6.83 -15.67
CA GLU A 513 5.27 8.11 -16.24
C GLU A 513 4.73 8.29 -17.64
N GLY A 514 4.79 7.24 -18.47
CA GLY A 514 4.26 7.27 -19.82
C GLY A 514 2.77 7.60 -19.90
N ASP A 515 1.97 7.17 -18.93
CA ASP A 515 0.52 7.45 -18.88
C ASP A 515 0.19 8.93 -18.69
N LYS A 516 1.14 9.73 -18.20
CA LYS A 516 0.93 11.16 -17.97
C LYS A 516 1.06 12.01 -19.24
N TYR A 517 1.67 11.46 -20.28
CA TYR A 517 2.07 12.17 -21.48
C TYR A 517 1.31 11.70 -22.72
N ILE A 518 1.22 12.59 -23.69
CA ILE A 518 0.71 12.25 -25.03
C ILE A 518 1.89 11.87 -25.91
N ILE A 519 1.93 10.60 -26.33
CA ILE A 519 3.05 9.99 -27.05
C ILE A 519 2.63 9.67 -28.48
N ALA A 520 3.29 10.29 -29.46
CA ALA A 520 3.06 10.02 -30.88
C ALA A 520 3.69 8.70 -31.34
N GLN A 521 3.10 8.09 -32.35
CA GLN A 521 3.65 6.88 -32.97
C GLN A 521 4.88 7.19 -33.83
N ALA A 522 5.82 6.24 -33.95
CA ALA A 522 7.07 6.38 -34.70
C ALA A 522 6.87 6.63 -36.20
N ASN A 523 5.72 6.22 -36.78
CA ASN A 523 5.40 6.41 -38.21
C ASN A 523 4.85 7.81 -38.54
N SER A 524 4.74 8.71 -37.54
CA SER A 524 4.28 10.08 -37.75
C SER A 524 5.25 10.83 -38.68
N LYS A 525 4.69 11.58 -39.64
CA LYS A 525 5.50 12.30 -40.63
C LYS A 525 6.19 13.50 -39.98
N VAL A 526 7.51 13.50 -40.09
CA VAL A 526 8.40 14.57 -39.59
C VAL A 526 9.15 15.17 -40.77
N ASP A 527 9.28 16.49 -40.84
CA ASP A 527 10.07 17.18 -41.87
C ASP A 527 11.57 17.12 -41.55
N THR A 528 12.39 17.65 -42.49
CA THR A 528 13.85 17.74 -42.33
C THR A 528 14.29 18.62 -41.17
N SER A 529 13.40 19.48 -40.64
CA SER A 529 13.64 20.34 -39.47
C SER A 529 13.21 19.69 -38.15
N GLY A 530 12.68 18.46 -38.19
CA GLY A 530 12.17 17.73 -37.02
C GLY A 530 10.75 18.10 -36.61
N ARG A 531 9.98 18.83 -37.45
CA ARG A 531 8.58 19.20 -37.11
C ARG A 531 7.59 18.14 -37.59
N LEU A 532 6.58 17.88 -36.80
CA LEU A 532 5.43 17.08 -37.19
C LEU A 532 4.60 17.84 -38.22
N VAL A 533 4.44 17.26 -39.42
CA VAL A 533 3.86 17.92 -40.61
C VAL A 533 2.34 17.80 -40.65
N SER A 534 1.76 16.75 -40.05
CA SER A 534 0.33 16.47 -40.12
C SER A 534 -0.46 17.38 -39.19
N GLU A 535 -1.65 17.87 -39.61
CA GLU A 535 -2.56 18.65 -38.77
C GLU A 535 -2.98 17.86 -37.50
N THR A 536 -3.13 16.54 -37.66
CA THR A 536 -3.43 15.60 -36.59
C THR A 536 -2.50 14.41 -36.67
N VAL A 537 -2.07 13.95 -35.51
CA VAL A 537 -1.11 12.85 -35.35
C VAL A 537 -1.76 11.76 -34.48
N SER A 538 -1.59 10.50 -34.89
CA SER A 538 -1.97 9.35 -34.07
C SER A 538 -1.06 9.27 -32.86
N ALA A 539 -1.64 9.30 -31.69
CA ALA A 539 -0.95 9.28 -30.43
C ALA A 539 -1.66 8.35 -29.43
N ARG A 540 -1.04 8.13 -28.29
CA ARG A 540 -1.66 7.44 -27.15
C ARG A 540 -1.52 8.27 -25.89
N SER A 541 -2.48 8.14 -24.98
CA SER A 541 -2.49 8.75 -23.66
C SER A 541 -3.17 7.81 -22.70
N ALA A 542 -2.54 7.51 -21.57
CA ALA A 542 -3.08 6.64 -20.52
C ALA A 542 -3.62 5.28 -21.03
N GLY A 543 -2.96 4.69 -22.05
CA GLY A 543 -3.34 3.41 -22.66
C GLY A 543 -4.34 3.50 -23.81
N ASP A 544 -5.02 4.64 -24.02
CA ASP A 544 -5.96 4.85 -25.11
C ASP A 544 -5.30 5.44 -26.35
N PHE A 545 -5.73 5.00 -27.55
CA PHE A 545 -5.33 5.60 -28.80
C PHE A 545 -6.18 6.83 -29.10
N ILE A 546 -5.52 7.95 -29.29
CA ILE A 546 -6.15 9.25 -29.55
C ILE A 546 -5.56 9.89 -30.80
N THR A 547 -6.25 10.89 -31.32
CA THR A 547 -5.72 11.80 -32.34
C THR A 547 -5.47 13.15 -31.69
N ALA A 548 -4.23 13.64 -31.76
CA ALA A 548 -3.83 14.90 -31.13
C ALA A 548 -3.19 15.87 -32.13
N THR A 549 -3.26 17.16 -31.86
CA THR A 549 -2.53 18.18 -32.60
C THR A 549 -1.05 18.15 -32.24
N PRO A 550 -0.12 18.49 -33.15
CA PRO A 550 1.33 18.46 -32.89
C PRO A 550 1.77 19.21 -31.62
N ASP A 551 1.10 20.31 -31.29
CA ASP A 551 1.45 21.15 -30.14
C ASP A 551 1.17 20.47 -28.77
N LYS A 552 0.28 19.45 -28.75
CA LYS A 552 -0.05 18.69 -27.54
C LYS A 552 0.82 17.45 -27.34
N ILE A 553 1.62 17.08 -28.34
CA ILE A 553 2.48 15.92 -28.27
C ILE A 553 3.73 16.27 -27.47
N GLU A 554 4.04 15.44 -26.48
CA GLU A 554 5.17 15.64 -25.57
C GLU A 554 6.31 14.67 -25.85
N TYR A 555 5.99 13.46 -26.34
CA TYR A 555 6.94 12.44 -26.70
C TYR A 555 6.56 11.73 -28.00
N MET A 556 7.52 11.04 -28.59
CA MET A 556 7.34 10.23 -29.79
C MET A 556 8.11 8.91 -29.65
N ASP A 557 7.55 7.83 -30.17
CA ASP A 557 8.24 6.53 -30.25
C ASP A 557 9.53 6.66 -31.06
N VAL A 558 10.56 5.92 -30.66
CA VAL A 558 11.88 5.95 -31.34
C VAL A 558 11.83 5.23 -32.69
N ALA A 559 11.25 4.03 -32.71
CA ALA A 559 11.14 3.20 -33.90
C ALA A 559 9.91 2.28 -33.82
N PRO A 560 9.31 1.87 -34.95
CA PRO A 560 8.19 0.92 -34.96
C PRO A 560 8.54 -0.44 -34.34
N SER A 561 9.80 -0.88 -34.49
CA SER A 561 10.31 -2.15 -33.94
C SER A 561 10.42 -2.19 -32.41
N GLN A 562 10.29 -1.06 -31.73
CA GLN A 562 10.37 -1.06 -30.26
C GLN A 562 9.23 -1.79 -29.54
N VAL A 563 8.14 -2.09 -30.26
CA VAL A 563 6.97 -2.77 -29.67
C VAL A 563 7.21 -4.28 -29.51
N VAL A 564 8.05 -4.87 -30.36
CA VAL A 564 8.28 -6.31 -30.42
C VAL A 564 9.62 -6.69 -29.79
N SER A 565 9.78 -8.01 -29.54
CA SER A 565 11.03 -8.56 -29.04
C SER A 565 12.05 -8.73 -30.19
N VAL A 566 13.28 -9.10 -29.81
CA VAL A 566 14.39 -9.31 -30.77
C VAL A 566 14.10 -10.47 -31.72
N ALA A 567 13.36 -11.50 -31.28
CA ALA A 567 13.03 -12.67 -32.07
C ALA A 567 11.77 -12.51 -32.93
N ALA A 568 10.90 -11.60 -32.57
CA ALA A 568 9.67 -11.29 -33.28
C ALA A 568 9.89 -10.20 -34.33
#